data_17cfee6e5d4c97cb9ebe6f82da3c147a
#
_entry.id   17cfee6e5d4c97cb9ebe6f82da3c147a
#
_cell.length_a   1.000
_cell.length_b   1.000
_cell.length_c   1.000
_cell.angle_alpha   90.00
_cell.angle_beta   90.00
_cell.angle_gamma   90.00
#
_symmetry.space_group_name_H-M   'P 1'
#
loop_
_entity.id
_entity.type
_entity.pdbx_description
1 polymer ?
#
loop_
_entity_poly.entity_id
_entity_poly.type
_entity_poly.pdbx_seq_one_letter_code
_entity_poly.pdbx_strand_id
1 'polypeptide(L)'
;MIAADLMTENPRTIRVTDSIGEALDVLQSMDIRHLPVVDDEDNLVGMLSDRDLGPLMRVFTEGEDAKRISVPLAQRRVADFMSADVVSVDPDADVKDVIQTMLEERIGAVPVVDGEGSVSGIISYVDILRALGS
;
A
#
# COMPACT_ATOMS: atom_id res chain seq x y z
N MET A 1 -5.32 20.00 12.06
CA MET A 1 -4.59 18.73 11.90
C MET A 1 -4.32 18.50 10.42
N ILE A 2 -3.09 18.18 10.08
CA ILE A 2 -2.65 17.94 8.71
C ILE A 2 -2.21 16.48 8.55
N ALA A 3 -2.01 16.07 7.29
CA ALA A 3 -1.63 14.69 6.97
C ALA A 3 -0.40 14.23 7.75
N ALA A 4 0.61 15.09 7.89
CA ALA A 4 1.83 14.75 8.63
C ALA A 4 1.57 14.38 10.09
N ASP A 5 0.50 14.91 10.68
CA ASP A 5 0.13 14.61 12.08
C ASP A 5 -0.49 13.22 12.23
N LEU A 6 -1.06 12.70 11.15
CA LEU A 6 -1.83 11.45 11.17
C LEU A 6 -1.04 10.27 10.63
N MET A 7 -0.11 10.52 9.73
CA MET A 7 0.54 9.46 8.97
C MET A 7 1.45 8.58 9.82
N THR A 8 1.59 7.33 9.39
CA THR A 8 2.67 6.47 9.82
C THR A 8 3.87 6.85 8.97
N GLU A 9 4.95 7.30 9.63
CA GLU A 9 6.16 7.74 8.95
C GLU A 9 6.98 6.55 8.46
N ASN A 10 7.71 6.76 7.36
CA ASN A 10 8.62 5.78 6.78
C ASN A 10 7.96 4.42 6.59
N PRO A 11 6.84 4.36 5.84
CA PRO A 11 6.15 3.09 5.65
C PRO A 11 7.01 2.13 4.84
N ARG A 12 6.77 0.85 5.01
CA ARG A 12 7.37 -0.13 4.11
C ARG A 12 6.87 0.13 2.71
N THR A 13 7.79 0.06 1.77
CA THR A 13 7.48 0.19 0.35
C THR A 13 7.99 -1.07 -0.35
N ILE A 14 7.53 -1.26 -1.60
CA ILE A 14 8.02 -2.32 -2.44
C ILE A 14 8.34 -1.74 -3.80
N ARG A 15 9.32 -2.32 -4.48
CA ARG A 15 9.72 -1.83 -5.79
C ARG A 15 8.82 -2.43 -6.87
N VAL A 16 8.57 -1.65 -7.90
CA VAL A 16 7.75 -2.08 -9.03
C VAL A 16 8.29 -3.34 -9.70
N THR A 17 9.61 -3.56 -9.61
CA THR A 17 10.28 -4.73 -10.19
C THR A 17 10.35 -5.92 -9.24
N ASP A 18 9.95 -5.76 -7.98
CA ASP A 18 9.95 -6.86 -7.02
C ASP A 18 8.87 -7.89 -7.36
N SER A 19 9.05 -9.08 -6.82
CA SER A 19 8.11 -10.18 -7.05
C SER A 19 6.91 -10.11 -6.11
N ILE A 20 5.83 -10.75 -6.54
CA ILE A 20 4.63 -10.90 -5.72
C ILE A 20 4.95 -11.70 -4.45
N GLY A 21 5.84 -12.68 -4.54
CA GLY A 21 6.26 -13.45 -3.37
C GLY A 21 6.88 -12.58 -2.29
N GLU A 22 7.73 -11.65 -2.69
CA GLU A 22 8.34 -10.69 -1.77
C GLU A 22 7.28 -9.77 -1.15
N ALA A 23 6.33 -9.30 -1.96
CA ALA A 23 5.25 -8.43 -1.48
C ALA A 23 4.38 -9.16 -0.45
N LEU A 24 4.02 -10.42 -0.72
CA LEU A 24 3.23 -11.22 0.20
C LEU A 24 3.95 -11.44 1.53
N ASP A 25 5.26 -11.73 1.48
CA ASP A 25 6.06 -11.88 2.69
C ASP A 25 6.02 -10.61 3.54
N VAL A 26 6.17 -9.45 2.92
CA VAL A 26 6.14 -8.18 3.63
C VAL A 26 4.76 -7.94 4.25
N LEU A 27 3.69 -8.13 3.48
CA LEU A 27 2.33 -7.91 3.97
C LEU A 27 2.02 -8.82 5.16
N GLN A 28 2.40 -10.10 5.07
CA GLN A 28 2.11 -11.07 6.12
C GLN A 28 3.00 -10.88 7.36
N SER A 29 4.31 -10.71 7.15
CA SER A 29 5.25 -10.62 8.27
C SER A 29 5.12 -9.31 9.05
N MET A 30 4.72 -8.23 8.38
CA MET A 30 4.56 -6.91 9.01
C MET A 30 3.11 -6.65 9.46
N ASP A 31 2.20 -7.57 9.15
CA ASP A 31 0.77 -7.43 9.43
C ASP A 31 0.21 -6.10 8.91
N ILE A 32 0.57 -5.77 7.69
CA ILE A 32 0.11 -4.56 7.00
C ILE A 32 -0.73 -4.95 5.78
N ARG A 33 -1.58 -4.05 5.34
CA ARG A 33 -2.54 -4.33 4.26
C ARG A 33 -2.27 -3.54 2.98
N HIS A 34 -1.38 -2.57 3.05
CA HIS A 34 -1.09 -1.67 1.93
C HIS A 34 0.39 -1.46 1.82
N LEU A 35 0.90 -1.53 0.59
CA LEU A 35 2.30 -1.26 0.28
C LEU A 35 2.37 -0.22 -0.83
N PRO A 36 2.90 0.97 -0.57
CA PRO A 36 3.23 1.88 -1.65
C PRO A 36 4.30 1.24 -2.54
N VAL A 37 4.10 1.36 -3.85
CA VAL A 37 5.03 0.82 -4.84
C VAL A 37 5.86 1.96 -5.40
N VAL A 38 7.16 1.79 -5.39
CA VAL A 38 8.10 2.83 -5.83
C VAL A 38 8.96 2.33 -6.99
N ASP A 39 9.49 3.29 -7.76
CA ASP A 39 10.44 3.00 -8.82
C ASP A 39 11.88 2.99 -8.26
N ASP A 40 12.88 2.88 -9.15
CA ASP A 40 14.28 2.84 -8.75
C ASP A 40 14.78 4.13 -8.11
N GLU A 41 14.05 5.24 -8.29
CA GLU A 41 14.40 6.53 -7.71
C GLU A 41 13.57 6.83 -6.45
N ASP A 42 12.88 5.82 -5.93
CA ASP A 42 12.00 5.91 -4.75
C ASP A 42 10.80 6.83 -4.94
N ASN A 43 10.38 7.04 -6.19
CA ASN A 43 9.16 7.77 -6.50
C ASN A 43 7.95 6.85 -6.47
N LEU A 44 6.84 7.35 -5.95
CA LEU A 44 5.59 6.59 -5.89
C LEU A 44 5.06 6.35 -7.31
N VAL A 45 4.84 5.09 -7.66
CA VAL A 45 4.29 4.70 -8.96
C VAL A 45 3.05 3.83 -8.86
N GLY A 46 2.72 3.34 -7.67
CA GLY A 46 1.54 2.50 -7.51
C GLY A 46 1.24 2.19 -6.07
N MET A 47 0.17 1.44 -5.86
CA MET A 47 -0.23 0.94 -4.55
C MET A 47 -0.64 -0.52 -4.69
N LEU A 48 -0.17 -1.34 -3.75
CA LEU A 48 -0.53 -2.74 -3.68
C LEU A 48 -1.25 -2.99 -2.37
N SER A 49 -2.43 -3.58 -2.43
CA SER A 49 -3.19 -3.89 -1.23
C SER A 49 -3.39 -5.39 -1.09
N ASP A 50 -3.72 -5.84 0.11
CA ASP A 50 -4.07 -7.25 0.34
C ASP A 50 -5.30 -7.65 -0.49
N ARG A 51 -6.19 -6.68 -0.79
CA ARG A 51 -7.35 -6.93 -1.65
C ARG A 51 -6.93 -7.29 -3.07
N ASP A 52 -5.90 -6.62 -3.61
CA ASP A 52 -5.37 -6.93 -4.95
C ASP A 52 -4.84 -8.35 -5.03
N LEU A 53 -4.33 -8.85 -3.92
CA LEU A 53 -3.72 -10.17 -3.83
C LEU A 53 -4.61 -11.21 -3.13
N GLY A 54 -5.84 -10.83 -2.77
CA GLY A 54 -6.73 -11.70 -2.01
C GLY A 54 -6.88 -13.10 -2.59
N PRO A 55 -7.22 -13.25 -3.88
CA PRO A 55 -7.31 -14.58 -4.48
C PRO A 55 -6.00 -15.36 -4.45
N LEU A 56 -4.87 -14.66 -4.62
CA LEU A 56 -3.54 -15.27 -4.58
C LEU A 56 -3.15 -15.70 -3.17
N MET A 57 -3.55 -14.93 -2.17
CA MET A 57 -3.24 -15.27 -0.78
C MET A 57 -3.85 -16.60 -0.37
N ARG A 58 -5.04 -16.93 -0.87
CA ARG A 58 -5.64 -18.23 -0.63
C ARG A 58 -4.82 -19.36 -1.24
N VAL A 59 -4.31 -19.15 -2.44
CA VAL A 59 -3.45 -20.11 -3.13
C VAL A 59 -2.17 -20.36 -2.32
N PHE A 60 -1.61 -19.31 -1.73
CA PHE A 60 -0.40 -19.43 -0.93
C PHE A 60 -0.61 -20.10 0.42
N THR A 61 -1.83 -20.09 0.95
CA THR A 61 -2.10 -20.57 2.30
C THR A 61 -2.82 -21.94 2.34
N GLU A 62 -3.37 -22.43 1.22
CA GLU A 62 -4.14 -23.65 1.17
C GLU A 62 -3.47 -24.80 0.40
N GLY A 63 -3.10 -25.87 1.13
CA GLY A 63 -2.87 -27.20 0.62
C GLY A 63 -1.72 -27.42 -0.38
N GLU A 64 -1.67 -28.65 -0.91
CA GLU A 64 -0.61 -29.07 -1.83
C GLU A 64 -0.68 -28.38 -3.19
N ASP A 65 -1.87 -28.08 -3.65
CA ASP A 65 -2.07 -27.37 -4.91
C ASP A 65 -1.53 -25.96 -4.86
N ALA A 66 -1.51 -25.35 -3.67
CA ALA A 66 -0.97 -24.03 -3.46
C ALA A 66 0.51 -23.94 -3.87
N LYS A 67 1.30 -24.98 -3.57
CA LYS A 67 2.73 -25.01 -3.93
C LYS A 67 2.95 -25.03 -5.42
N ARG A 68 2.11 -25.73 -6.18
CA ARG A 68 2.26 -25.84 -7.63
C ARG A 68 1.91 -24.55 -8.35
N ILE A 69 0.89 -23.85 -7.88
CA ILE A 69 0.40 -22.61 -8.52
C ILE A 69 1.17 -21.42 -7.98
N SER A 70 1.55 -21.44 -6.69
CA SER A 70 2.16 -20.30 -6.03
C SER A 70 3.54 -19.94 -6.56
N VAL A 71 4.36 -20.92 -6.98
CA VAL A 71 5.73 -20.64 -7.46
C VAL A 71 5.71 -19.75 -8.71
N PRO A 72 4.97 -20.09 -9.80
CA PRO A 72 4.89 -19.20 -10.95
C PRO A 72 4.28 -17.84 -10.62
N LEU A 73 3.25 -17.79 -9.77
CA LEU A 73 2.62 -16.54 -9.37
C LEU A 73 3.56 -15.70 -8.51
N ALA A 74 4.29 -16.34 -7.60
CA ALA A 74 5.22 -15.66 -6.73
C ALA A 74 6.35 -14.96 -7.50
N GLN A 75 6.66 -15.44 -8.69
CA GLN A 75 7.70 -14.86 -9.55
C GLN A 75 7.19 -13.71 -10.41
N ARG A 76 5.89 -13.48 -10.45
CA ARG A 76 5.33 -12.37 -11.20
C ARG A 76 5.66 -11.05 -10.52
N ARG A 77 5.68 -10.00 -11.32
CA ARG A 77 6.08 -8.67 -10.84
C ARG A 77 4.93 -7.98 -10.12
N VAL A 78 5.29 -7.18 -9.13
CA VAL A 78 4.35 -6.29 -8.44
C VAL A 78 3.61 -5.41 -9.44
N ALA A 79 4.30 -4.95 -10.50
CA ALA A 79 3.72 -4.11 -11.53
C ALA A 79 2.46 -4.70 -12.17
N ASP A 80 2.36 -6.02 -12.23
CA ASP A 80 1.23 -6.70 -12.85
C ASP A 80 -0.05 -6.67 -12.01
N PHE A 81 0.07 -6.39 -10.71
CA PHE A 81 -1.04 -6.47 -9.76
C PHE A 81 -1.36 -5.16 -9.06
N MET A 82 -0.45 -4.20 -9.07
CA MET A 82 -0.64 -2.92 -8.39
C MET A 82 -1.68 -2.05 -9.08
N SER A 83 -2.26 -1.12 -8.32
CA SER A 83 -3.04 -0.02 -8.89
C SER A 83 -2.06 1.07 -9.28
N ALA A 84 -2.03 1.45 -10.57
CA ALA A 84 -1.11 2.45 -11.08
C ALA A 84 -1.63 3.89 -10.92
N ASP A 85 -2.95 4.05 -10.89
CA ASP A 85 -3.58 5.37 -10.73
C ASP A 85 -3.67 5.68 -9.23
N VAL A 86 -2.55 6.03 -8.64
CA VAL A 86 -2.46 6.25 -7.20
C VAL A 86 -2.76 7.69 -6.86
N VAL A 87 -3.75 7.88 -6.00
CA VAL A 87 -4.04 9.18 -5.41
C VAL A 87 -3.15 9.32 -4.18
N SER A 88 -2.51 10.48 -4.04
CA SER A 88 -1.67 10.79 -2.89
C SER A 88 -2.05 12.14 -2.33
N VAL A 89 -1.58 12.43 -1.12
CA VAL A 89 -1.81 13.73 -0.48
C VAL A 89 -0.48 14.32 -0.06
N ASP A 90 -0.44 15.65 0.06
CA ASP A 90 0.73 16.35 0.58
C ASP A 90 0.80 16.22 2.10
N PRO A 91 2.01 16.28 2.69
CA PRO A 91 2.14 16.29 4.15
C PRO A 91 1.36 17.42 4.83
N ASP A 92 1.20 18.53 4.14
CA ASP A 92 0.48 19.71 4.67
C ASP A 92 -1.02 19.70 4.40
N ALA A 93 -1.54 18.66 3.74
CA ALA A 93 -2.96 18.57 3.43
C ALA A 93 -3.79 18.53 4.71
N ASP A 94 -4.91 19.27 4.72
CA ASP A 94 -5.82 19.26 5.86
C ASP A 94 -6.48 17.89 5.98
N VAL A 95 -6.70 17.44 7.21
CA VAL A 95 -7.32 16.15 7.48
C VAL A 95 -8.68 16.00 6.78
N LYS A 96 -9.44 17.08 6.64
CA LYS A 96 -10.72 17.04 5.93
C LYS A 96 -10.53 16.66 4.46
N ASP A 97 -9.49 17.20 3.83
CA ASP A 97 -9.20 16.90 2.44
C ASP A 97 -8.72 15.47 2.27
N VAL A 98 -7.95 14.96 3.24
CA VAL A 98 -7.51 13.56 3.25
C VAL A 98 -8.72 12.63 3.34
N ILE A 99 -9.61 12.91 4.29
CA ILE A 99 -10.84 12.11 4.48
C ILE A 99 -11.69 12.13 3.20
N GLN A 100 -11.88 13.31 2.64
CA GLN A 100 -12.68 13.45 1.43
C GLN A 100 -12.10 12.68 0.25
N THR A 101 -10.77 12.73 0.08
CA THR A 101 -10.08 11.97 -0.95
C THR A 101 -10.31 10.47 -0.77
N MET A 102 -10.17 9.98 0.46
CA MET A 102 -10.37 8.55 0.73
C MET A 102 -11.80 8.10 0.46
N LEU A 103 -12.78 8.94 0.80
CA LEU A 103 -14.18 8.64 0.55
C LEU A 103 -14.51 8.66 -0.93
N GLU A 104 -14.07 9.67 -1.66
CA GLU A 104 -14.32 9.80 -3.09
C GLU A 104 -13.67 8.68 -3.90
N GLU A 105 -12.44 8.32 -3.54
CA GLU A 105 -11.69 7.29 -4.24
C GLU A 105 -11.99 5.89 -3.73
N ARG A 106 -12.71 5.79 -2.63
CA ARG A 106 -13.09 4.51 -1.99
C ARG A 106 -11.86 3.67 -1.64
N ILE A 107 -10.87 4.31 -1.04
CA ILE A 107 -9.62 3.66 -0.66
C ILE A 107 -9.47 3.65 0.86
N GLY A 108 -8.88 2.57 1.37
CA GLY A 108 -8.67 2.40 2.81
C GLY A 108 -7.37 2.96 3.33
N ALA A 109 -6.51 3.41 2.43
CA ALA A 109 -5.24 4.04 2.77
C ALA A 109 -4.79 4.95 1.64
N VAL A 110 -4.07 6.02 2.00
CA VAL A 110 -3.55 6.96 1.02
C VAL A 110 -2.09 7.26 1.36
N PRO A 111 -1.19 7.22 0.37
CA PRO A 111 0.20 7.59 0.61
C PRO A 111 0.34 9.11 0.72
N VAL A 112 1.27 9.52 1.56
CA VAL A 112 1.65 10.93 1.74
C VAL A 112 2.97 11.11 0.99
N VAL A 113 2.98 12.02 0.03
CA VAL A 113 4.11 12.23 -0.87
C VAL A 113 4.60 13.66 -0.74
N ASP A 114 5.90 13.83 -0.57
CA ASP A 114 6.51 15.15 -0.45
C ASP A 114 6.66 15.82 -1.82
N GLY A 115 7.20 17.05 -1.83
CA GLY A 115 7.35 17.82 -3.05
C GLY A 115 8.32 17.22 -4.07
N GLU A 116 9.10 16.23 -3.67
CA GLU A 116 10.06 15.55 -4.54
C GLU A 116 9.54 14.23 -5.11
N GLY A 117 8.32 13.85 -4.74
CA GLY A 117 7.72 12.60 -5.21
C GLY A 117 7.97 11.40 -4.33
N SER A 118 8.68 11.57 -3.22
CA SER A 118 9.03 10.49 -2.30
C SER A 118 7.91 10.25 -1.28
N VAL A 119 7.73 8.98 -0.92
CA VAL A 119 6.72 8.58 0.06
C VAL A 119 7.24 8.91 1.46
N SER A 120 6.61 9.89 2.12
CA SER A 120 6.97 10.26 3.48
C SER A 120 6.13 9.55 4.54
N GLY A 121 4.96 9.07 4.17
CA GLY A 121 4.08 8.38 5.10
C GLY A 121 2.93 7.70 4.41
N ILE A 122 2.10 7.05 5.21
CA ILE A 122 0.84 6.46 4.76
C ILE A 122 -0.22 6.73 5.82
N ILE A 123 -1.44 7.02 5.38
CA ILE A 123 -2.58 7.24 6.27
C ILE A 123 -3.63 6.20 5.93
N SER A 124 -3.99 5.38 6.92
CA SER A 124 -5.10 4.44 6.79
C SER A 124 -6.35 4.99 7.48
N TYR A 125 -7.51 4.39 7.18
CA TYR A 125 -8.74 4.76 7.88
C TYR A 125 -8.62 4.52 9.38
N VAL A 126 -7.80 3.55 9.80
CA VAL A 126 -7.56 3.28 11.22
C VAL A 126 -6.84 4.45 11.89
N ASP A 127 -5.86 5.05 11.19
CA ASP A 127 -5.16 6.24 11.70
C ASP A 127 -6.13 7.39 11.93
N ILE A 128 -7.06 7.57 10.98
CA ILE A 128 -8.07 8.63 11.08
C ILE A 128 -9.01 8.35 12.25
N LEU A 129 -9.49 7.12 12.37
CA LEU A 129 -10.41 6.75 13.45
C LEU A 129 -9.76 6.91 14.83
N ARG A 130 -8.48 6.57 14.96
CA ARG A 130 -7.74 6.79 16.21
C ARG A 130 -7.66 8.27 16.56
N ALA A 131 -7.35 9.10 15.57
CA ALA A 131 -7.23 10.53 15.78
C ALA A 131 -8.57 11.16 16.21
N LEU A 132 -9.67 10.72 15.59
CA LEU A 132 -10.99 11.23 15.91
C LEU A 132 -11.55 10.68 17.22
N GLY A 133 -11.08 9.52 17.63
CA GLY A 133 -11.58 8.85 18.84
C GLY A 133 -10.81 9.19 20.11
N SER A 134 -9.72 9.95 20.01
CA SER A 134 -8.89 10.28 21.16
C SER A 134 -9.24 11.60 21.84
#